data_cda375ed0e92ecded645aa965c142872
#
_entry.id   cda375ed0e92ecded645aa965c142872
#
_cell.length_a   1.000
_cell.length_b   1.000
_cell.length_c   1.000
_cell.angle_alpha   90.00
_cell.angle_beta   90.00
_cell.angle_gamma   90.00
#
_symmetry.space_group_name_H-M   'P 1'
#
loop_
_entity.id
_entity.type
_entity.pdbx_description
1 polymer ?
#
loop_
_entity_poly.entity_id
_entity_poly.type
_entity_poly.pdbx_seq_one_letter_code
_entity_poly.pdbx_strand_id
1 'polypeptide(L)' 'MTKFKVVRYWDTYPDGVVATCDTEEDAEKICNEYRRNRKPMYDYLVRKDGE' A
#
# COMPACT_ATOMS: atom_id res chain seq x y z
N MET A 1 -12.92 -14.15 -1.32
CA MET A 1 -11.53 -14.15 -1.79
C MET A 1 -10.75 -13.03 -1.12
N THR A 2 -9.50 -13.31 -0.80
CA THR A 2 -8.65 -12.32 -0.15
C THR A 2 -8.14 -11.31 -1.17
N LYS A 3 -8.26 -10.04 -0.86
CA LYS A 3 -7.68 -8.99 -1.68
C LYS A 3 -6.51 -8.37 -0.94
N PHE A 4 -5.72 -7.62 -1.66
CA PHE A 4 -4.55 -6.94 -1.09
C PHE A 4 -4.72 -5.45 -1.32
N LYS A 5 -4.28 -4.67 -0.35
CA LYS A 5 -4.39 -3.22 -0.43
C LYS A 5 -3.05 -2.57 -0.16
N VAL A 6 -2.82 -1.45 -0.80
CA VAL A 6 -1.64 -0.63 -0.55
C VAL A 6 -2.09 0.49 0.37
N VAL A 7 -1.49 0.53 1.55
CA VAL A 7 -1.86 1.51 2.58
C VAL A 7 -0.75 2.54 2.69
N ARG A 8 -1.14 3.81 2.66
CA ARG A 8 -0.21 4.91 2.87
C ARG A 8 -0.09 5.19 4.35
N TYR A 9 1.14 5.37 4.79
CA TYR A 9 1.45 5.75 6.17
C TYR A 9 2.14 7.10 6.18
N TRP A 10 1.75 7.95 7.11
CA TRP A 10 2.40 9.22 7.33
C TRP A 10 2.96 9.20 8.74
N ASP A 11 4.30 9.30 8.83
CA ASP A 11 5.01 9.30 10.11
C ASP A 11 4.54 8.14 11.01
N THR A 12 4.50 6.93 10.46
CA THR A 12 4.09 5.68 11.11
C THR A 12 2.59 5.53 11.36
N TYR A 13 1.78 6.51 11.05
CA TYR A 13 0.32 6.41 11.19
C TYR A 13 -0.35 6.07 9.86
N PRO A 14 -1.29 5.14 9.86
CA PRO A 14 -2.01 4.83 8.63
C PRO A 14 -2.86 6.02 8.18
N ASP A 15 -2.63 6.47 6.95
CA ASP A 15 -3.31 7.63 6.39
C ASP A 15 -4.47 7.25 5.47
N GLY A 16 -4.39 6.11 4.84
CA GLY A 16 -5.48 5.66 3.98
C GLY A 16 -5.03 4.59 3.00
N VAL A 17 -6.02 3.98 2.34
CA VAL A 17 -5.76 2.99 1.30
C VAL A 17 -5.69 3.72 -0.03
N VAL A 18 -4.59 3.54 -0.76
CA VAL A 18 -4.39 4.20 -2.04
C VAL A 18 -4.68 3.29 -3.24
N ALA A 19 -4.71 1.98 -3.02
CA ALA A 19 -5.03 1.02 -4.07
C ALA A 19 -5.49 -0.29 -3.48
N THR A 20 -6.31 -1.02 -4.23
CA THR A 20 -6.75 -2.36 -3.85
C THR A 20 -6.54 -3.27 -5.05
N CYS A 21 -5.95 -4.44 -4.83
CA CYS A 21 -5.61 -5.38 -5.88
C CYS A 21 -6.09 -6.79 -5.54
N ASP A 22 -6.23 -7.62 -6.55
CA ASP A 22 -6.68 -9.00 -6.36
C ASP A 22 -5.53 -9.93 -5.99
N THR A 23 -4.30 -9.57 -6.29
CA THR A 23 -3.14 -10.40 -6.00
C THR A 23 -2.07 -9.57 -5.27
N GLU A 24 -1.26 -10.28 -4.48
CA GLU A 24 -0.16 -9.64 -3.77
C GLU A 24 0.86 -9.06 -4.74
N GLU A 25 1.11 -9.77 -5.83
CA GLU A 25 2.06 -9.33 -6.84
C GLU A 25 1.68 -7.98 -7.42
N ASP A 26 0.41 -7.81 -7.76
CA ASP A 26 -0.08 -6.55 -8.29
C ASP A 26 0.01 -5.43 -7.24
N ALA A 27 -0.32 -5.76 -6.00
CA ALA A 27 -0.24 -4.78 -4.91
C ALA A 27 1.20 -4.34 -4.68
N GLU A 28 2.14 -5.29 -4.71
CA GLU A 28 3.56 -4.95 -4.55
C GLU A 28 4.06 -4.05 -5.68
N LYS A 29 3.61 -4.31 -6.90
CA LYS A 29 3.99 -3.51 -8.05
C LYS A 29 3.54 -2.06 -7.88
N ILE A 30 2.29 -1.86 -7.47
CA ILE A 30 1.75 -0.53 -7.23
C ILE A 30 2.46 0.13 -6.04
N CYS A 31 2.68 -0.64 -4.98
CA CYS A 31 3.38 -0.14 -3.81
C CYS A 31 4.77 0.38 -4.17
N ASN A 32 5.50 -0.37 -4.99
CA ASN A 32 6.84 0.04 -5.42
C ASN A 32 6.82 1.31 -6.23
N GLU A 33 5.80 1.50 -7.06
CA GLU A 33 5.67 2.74 -7.82
C GLU A 33 5.42 3.94 -6.91
N TYR A 34 4.57 3.79 -5.92
CA TYR A 34 4.32 4.85 -4.94
C TYR A 34 5.59 5.15 -4.15
N ARG A 35 6.32 4.11 -3.74
CA ARG A 35 7.56 4.29 -2.98
C ARG A 35 8.61 5.05 -3.77
N ARG A 36 8.67 4.81 -5.08
CA ARG A 36 9.63 5.47 -5.94
C ARG A 36 9.43 6.98 -5.95
N ASN A 37 8.18 7.41 -5.83
CA ASN A 37 7.83 8.83 -5.91
C ASN A 37 7.38 9.41 -4.57
N ARG A 38 7.62 8.70 -3.49
CA ARG A 38 7.13 9.12 -2.18
C ARG A 38 7.87 10.36 -1.67
N LYS A 39 7.15 11.15 -0.91
CA LYS A 39 7.73 12.29 -0.21
C LYS A 39 8.33 11.81 1.11
N PRO A 40 9.25 12.59 1.70
CA PRO A 40 9.76 12.27 3.04
C PRO A 40 8.60 12.11 4.01
N MET A 41 8.71 11.19 4.95
CA MET A 41 7.73 10.87 5.98
C MET A 41 6.53 10.06 5.49
N TYR A 42 6.39 9.83 4.20
CA TYR A 42 5.37 8.92 3.68
C TYR A 42 5.96 7.54 3.42
N ASP A 43 5.19 6.52 3.68
CA ASP A 43 5.57 5.16 3.36
C ASP A 43 4.34 4.39 2.86
N TYR A 44 4.58 3.31 2.17
CA TYR A 44 3.52 2.49 1.58
C TYR A 44 3.79 1.04 1.88
N LEU A 45 2.77 0.33 2.34
CA LEU A 45 2.89 -1.09 2.65
C LEU A 45 1.73 -1.85 2.06
N VAL A 46 1.99 -3.11 1.69
CA VAL A 46 0.96 -4.01 1.22
C VAL A 46 0.37 -4.74 2.42
N ARG A 47 -0.95 -4.72 2.54
CA ARG A 47 -1.67 -5.41 3.61
C ARG A 47 -2.75 -6.28 3.01
N LYS A 48 -3.09 -7.35 3.69
CA LYS A 48 -4.22 -8.16 3.28
C LYS A 48 -5.51 -7.49 3.70
N ASP A 49 -6.44 -7.42 2.76
CA ASP A 49 -7.77 -6.89 3.05
C ASP A 49 -8.60 -8.00 3.67
N GLY A 50 -9.28 -7.71 4.75
CA GLY A 50 -10.10 -8.70 5.43
C GLY A 50 -9.43 -9.37 6.61
N GLU A 51 -8.25 -8.93 6.99
CA GLU A 51 -7.59 -9.37 8.21
C GLU A 51 -7.89 -8.45 9.36
#